data_062be325edc882ef31e9d67353c3dc9e
#
_entry.id   062be325edc882ef31e9d67353c3dc9e
#
_cell.length_a   1.000
_cell.length_b   1.000
_cell.length_c   1.000
_cell.angle_alpha   90.00
_cell.angle_beta   90.00
_cell.angle_gamma   90.00
#
_symmetry.space_group_name_H-M   'P 1'
#
loop_
_entity.id
_entity.type
_entity.pdbx_description
1 polymer ?
#
loop_
_entity_poly.entity_id
_entity_poly.type
_entity_poly.pdbx_seq_one_letter_code
_entity_poly.pdbx_strand_id
1 'polypeptide(L)'
;MHCRVLLALTLPFLCLNAMAQAPDPAAILEGARLSASLTKLEKGLTGSIRKGNHKTPVTLFLMGREIQFQFSENPNTPRIFHMRMGDSSYNLFEIIDGKSRDLSANQLVAPIAGTDLTYEDLSLRFFYWPNPKLEGSEDVGGQPCYKIRIDKPHNTPGRYEVVYVWVHEKFGAFMKIRGHNSKGGLLKEFQVEDIMQVADKVWTLRKMQVASHDPESGRRISITDVTFDSPNQAKPRGLR
;
A
#
# COMPACT_ATOMS: atom_id res chain seq x y z
N MET A 1 66.07 -49.18 15.56
CA MET A 1 65.31 -48.59 14.43
C MET A 1 63.83 -48.69 14.76
N HIS A 2 63.21 -47.58 15.21
CA HIS A 2 61.78 -47.55 15.55
C HIS A 2 61.10 -46.63 14.52
N CYS A 3 60.29 -47.21 13.65
CA CYS A 3 59.49 -46.50 12.64
C CYS A 3 58.17 -46.08 13.30
N ARG A 4 57.95 -44.75 13.49
CA ARG A 4 56.70 -44.18 13.96
C ARG A 4 55.85 -43.85 12.75
N VAL A 5 54.72 -44.57 12.60
CA VAL A 5 53.70 -44.27 11.60
C VAL A 5 52.78 -43.19 12.18
N LEU A 6 52.77 -41.98 11.57
CA LEU A 6 51.82 -40.92 11.86
C LEU A 6 50.54 -41.19 11.04
N LEU A 7 49.45 -41.50 11.76
CA LEU A 7 48.10 -41.62 11.19
C LEU A 7 47.48 -40.21 11.14
N ALA A 8 47.36 -39.63 9.92
CA ALA A 8 46.70 -38.35 9.72
C ALA A 8 45.16 -38.61 9.65
N LEU A 9 44.49 -38.12 10.69
CA LEU A 9 43.02 -38.14 10.74
C LEU A 9 42.48 -36.95 9.91
N THR A 10 41.98 -37.20 8.71
CA THR A 10 41.26 -36.19 7.91
C THR A 10 39.79 -36.14 8.33
N LEU A 11 39.38 -35.09 9.10
CA LEU A 11 37.99 -34.78 9.38
C LEU A 11 37.35 -34.23 8.11
N PRO A 12 36.20 -34.79 7.66
CA PRO A 12 35.43 -34.15 6.59
C PRO A 12 34.70 -32.93 7.16
N PHE A 13 35.01 -31.77 6.59
CA PHE A 13 34.31 -30.50 6.84
C PHE A 13 32.92 -30.61 6.18
N LEU A 14 31.89 -31.00 6.96
CA LEU A 14 30.50 -30.88 6.53
C LEU A 14 30.14 -29.39 6.48
N CYS A 15 30.19 -28.79 5.29
CA CYS A 15 29.55 -27.51 5.05
C CYS A 15 28.03 -27.68 5.19
N LEU A 16 27.49 -27.40 6.35
CA LEU A 16 26.05 -27.14 6.51
C LEU A 16 25.72 -25.86 5.74
N ASN A 17 25.26 -26.01 4.51
CA ASN A 17 24.57 -24.93 3.82
C ASN A 17 23.27 -24.69 4.59
N ALA A 18 23.26 -23.70 5.50
CA ALA A 18 22.03 -23.14 6.02
C ALA A 18 21.28 -22.53 4.85
N MET A 19 20.31 -23.26 4.30
CA MET A 19 19.35 -22.70 3.34
C MET A 19 18.62 -21.61 4.11
N ALA A 20 18.89 -20.34 3.80
CA ALA A 20 18.10 -19.22 4.29
C ALA A 20 16.67 -19.49 3.86
N GLN A 21 15.79 -19.68 4.83
CA GLN A 21 14.36 -19.89 4.56
C GLN A 21 13.83 -18.67 3.83
N ALA A 22 13.14 -18.87 2.70
CA ALA A 22 12.52 -17.78 1.97
C ALA A 22 11.56 -17.01 2.90
N PRO A 23 11.56 -15.68 2.85
CA PRO A 23 10.71 -14.89 3.73
C PRO A 23 9.23 -15.19 3.47
N ASP A 24 8.44 -15.24 4.53
CA ASP A 24 7.00 -15.52 4.46
C ASP A 24 6.25 -14.33 3.85
N PRO A 25 5.59 -14.49 2.68
CA PRO A 25 4.88 -13.40 2.02
C PRO A 25 3.69 -12.88 2.83
N ALA A 26 3.05 -13.71 3.67
CA ALA A 26 1.97 -13.26 4.53
C ALA A 26 2.49 -12.31 5.62
N ALA A 27 3.61 -12.65 6.26
CA ALA A 27 4.24 -11.80 7.25
C ALA A 27 4.74 -10.48 6.63
N ILE A 28 5.28 -10.50 5.39
CA ILE A 28 5.71 -9.27 4.68
C ILE A 28 4.50 -8.35 4.44
N LEU A 29 3.39 -8.89 3.92
CA LEU A 29 2.18 -8.10 3.65
C LEU A 29 1.55 -7.55 4.94
N GLU A 30 1.53 -8.33 6.01
CA GLU A 30 1.07 -7.87 7.31
C GLU A 30 1.94 -6.72 7.83
N GLY A 31 3.25 -6.84 7.74
CA GLY A 31 4.18 -5.77 8.09
C GLY A 31 3.94 -4.50 7.27
N ALA A 32 3.74 -4.62 5.95
CA ALA A 32 3.45 -3.48 5.08
C ALA A 32 2.12 -2.80 5.44
N ARG A 33 1.09 -3.57 5.76
CA ARG A 33 -0.21 -3.09 6.21
C ARG A 33 -0.10 -2.33 7.53
N LEU A 34 0.58 -2.91 8.51
CA LEU A 34 0.76 -2.31 9.83
C LEU A 34 1.63 -1.04 9.76
N SER A 35 2.69 -1.03 8.96
CA SER A 35 3.55 0.15 8.81
C SER A 35 2.78 1.37 8.27
N ALA A 36 1.80 1.13 7.40
CA ALA A 36 0.94 2.19 6.86
C ALA A 36 -0.09 2.72 7.87
N SER A 37 -0.40 1.99 8.94
CA SER A 37 -1.54 2.26 9.83
C SER A 37 -1.19 2.64 11.25
N LEU A 38 -0.05 2.16 11.79
CA LEU A 38 0.29 2.33 13.21
C LEU A 38 0.70 3.76 13.60
N THR A 39 0.80 4.65 12.63
CA THR A 39 1.14 6.06 12.90
C THR A 39 -0.07 6.79 13.47
N LYS A 40 0.06 7.32 14.68
CA LYS A 40 -0.96 8.17 15.27
C LYS A 40 -0.68 9.63 14.91
N LEU A 41 -1.46 10.19 14.00
CA LEU A 41 -1.40 11.59 13.58
C LEU A 41 -2.67 12.31 14.01
N GLU A 42 -2.63 12.93 15.19
CA GLU A 42 -3.81 13.58 15.80
C GLU A 42 -4.36 14.76 15.00
N LYS A 43 -3.49 15.48 14.29
CA LYS A 43 -3.87 16.64 13.48
C LYS A 43 -4.25 16.32 12.04
N GLY A 44 -4.08 15.05 11.63
CA GLY A 44 -4.23 14.63 10.25
C GLY A 44 -3.13 15.16 9.33
N LEU A 45 -3.05 14.59 8.14
CA LEU A 45 -2.22 15.05 7.04
C LEU A 45 -3.10 15.71 6.01
N THR A 46 -2.86 16.99 5.72
CA THR A 46 -3.49 17.67 4.61
C THR A 46 -2.77 17.39 3.31
N GLY A 47 -3.50 17.41 2.21
CA GLY A 47 -2.94 17.14 0.92
C GLY A 47 -3.94 17.38 -0.20
N SER A 48 -3.66 16.81 -1.35
CA SER A 48 -4.54 16.90 -2.51
C SER A 48 -4.42 15.69 -3.42
N ILE A 49 -5.51 15.39 -4.11
CA ILE A 49 -5.57 14.45 -5.21
C ILE A 49 -5.82 15.27 -6.48
N ARG A 50 -5.00 15.05 -7.52
CA ARG A 50 -5.08 15.80 -8.75
C ARG A 50 -5.12 14.88 -9.97
N LYS A 51 -6.11 15.12 -10.84
CA LYS A 51 -6.22 14.51 -12.16
C LYS A 51 -6.40 15.58 -13.22
N GLY A 52 -5.42 15.75 -14.10
CA GLY A 52 -5.41 16.87 -15.03
C GLY A 52 -5.50 18.23 -14.31
N ASN A 53 -6.49 19.04 -14.67
CA ASN A 53 -6.74 20.35 -14.05
C ASN A 53 -7.62 20.26 -12.78
N HIS A 54 -8.20 19.11 -12.50
CA HIS A 54 -9.06 18.92 -11.31
C HIS A 54 -8.20 18.59 -10.10
N LYS A 55 -8.38 19.34 -9.01
CA LYS A 55 -7.67 19.17 -7.74
C LYS A 55 -8.67 19.13 -6.59
N THR A 56 -8.70 18.02 -5.86
CA THR A 56 -9.54 17.83 -4.68
C THR A 56 -8.66 17.83 -3.43
N PRO A 57 -8.89 18.73 -2.47
CA PRO A 57 -8.24 18.66 -1.17
C PRO A 57 -8.61 17.39 -0.43
N VAL A 58 -7.64 16.79 0.26
CA VAL A 58 -7.83 15.61 1.09
C VAL A 58 -7.17 15.80 2.44
N THR A 59 -7.80 15.30 3.51
CA THR A 59 -7.17 15.16 4.81
C THR A 59 -7.20 13.68 5.19
N LEU A 60 -6.03 13.16 5.57
CA LEU A 60 -5.84 11.79 6.03
C LEU A 60 -5.60 11.79 7.54
N PHE A 61 -6.42 11.06 8.29
CA PHE A 61 -6.23 10.80 9.71
C PHE A 61 -5.82 9.34 9.89
N LEU A 62 -4.76 9.14 10.66
CA LEU A 62 -4.26 7.82 11.06
C LEU A 62 -4.42 7.70 12.57
N MET A 63 -5.23 6.76 13.02
CA MET A 63 -5.59 6.58 14.44
C MET A 63 -5.38 5.12 14.86
N GLY A 64 -4.16 4.63 14.71
CA GLY A 64 -3.85 3.23 14.93
C GLY A 64 -4.47 2.34 13.85
N ARG A 65 -5.47 1.55 14.22
CA ARG A 65 -6.17 0.67 13.27
C ARG A 65 -7.30 1.34 12.49
N GLU A 66 -7.50 2.64 12.69
CA GLU A 66 -8.52 3.41 11.99
C GLU A 66 -7.86 4.42 11.06
N ILE A 67 -8.31 4.44 9.82
CA ILE A 67 -7.88 5.37 8.78
C ILE A 67 -9.11 6.11 8.29
N GLN A 68 -9.03 7.44 8.26
CA GLN A 68 -10.11 8.27 7.75
C GLN A 68 -9.58 9.19 6.65
N PHE A 69 -10.26 9.20 5.52
CA PHE A 69 -10.06 10.15 4.43
C PHE A 69 -11.21 11.13 4.39
N GLN A 70 -10.92 12.41 4.34
CA GLN A 70 -11.89 13.48 4.13
C GLN A 70 -11.60 14.17 2.82
N PHE A 71 -12.51 14.06 1.85
CA PHE A 71 -12.43 14.70 0.54
C PHE A 71 -13.27 15.96 0.54
N SER A 72 -12.66 17.11 0.33
CA SER A 72 -13.33 18.41 0.34
C SER A 72 -13.67 18.87 -1.08
N GLU A 73 -14.52 18.10 -1.79
CA GLU A 73 -15.12 18.54 -3.04
C GLU A 73 -16.01 19.76 -2.82
N ASN A 74 -16.73 19.77 -1.71
CA ASN A 74 -17.46 20.90 -1.18
C ASN A 74 -16.93 21.21 0.23
N PRO A 75 -16.37 22.40 0.50
CA PRO A 75 -15.82 22.76 1.80
C PRO A 75 -16.81 22.64 2.97
N ASN A 76 -18.11 22.79 2.69
CA ASN A 76 -19.16 22.75 3.73
C ASN A 76 -19.62 21.32 4.03
N THR A 77 -19.42 20.38 3.12
CA THR A 77 -19.88 18.99 3.26
C THR A 77 -18.79 18.04 2.76
N PRO A 78 -17.71 17.83 3.53
CA PRO A 78 -16.66 16.92 3.13
C PRO A 78 -17.21 15.50 3.07
N ARG A 79 -16.80 14.75 2.05
CA ARG A 79 -17.08 13.33 1.95
C ARG A 79 -16.10 12.59 2.85
N ILE A 80 -16.62 11.87 3.84
CA ILE A 80 -15.80 11.19 4.84
C ILE A 80 -15.86 9.70 4.60
N PHE A 81 -14.69 9.11 4.46
CA PHE A 81 -14.47 7.71 4.24
C PHE A 81 -13.66 7.13 5.38
N HIS A 82 -14.17 6.09 6.03
CA HIS A 82 -13.55 5.51 7.21
C HIS A 82 -13.27 4.04 7.00
N MET A 83 -12.07 3.61 7.33
CA MET A 83 -11.63 2.23 7.33
C MET A 83 -11.22 1.83 8.74
N ARG A 84 -11.78 0.75 9.25
CA ARG A 84 -11.37 0.09 10.49
C ARG A 84 -10.73 -1.24 10.16
N MET A 85 -9.46 -1.40 10.54
CA MET A 85 -8.68 -2.61 10.30
C MET A 85 -8.75 -3.54 11.49
N GLY A 86 -9.15 -4.80 11.26
CA GLY A 86 -9.00 -5.91 12.19
C GLY A 86 -7.71 -6.70 11.94
N ASP A 87 -7.52 -7.80 12.66
CA ASP A 87 -6.36 -8.69 12.44
C ASP A 87 -6.44 -9.43 11.11
N SER A 88 -7.63 -9.94 10.77
CA SER A 88 -7.89 -10.70 9.54
C SER A 88 -8.97 -10.10 8.65
N SER A 89 -9.51 -8.94 9.00
CA SER A 89 -10.62 -8.31 8.29
C SER A 89 -10.52 -6.79 8.36
N TYR A 90 -11.31 -6.11 7.54
CA TYR A 90 -11.48 -4.67 7.58
C TYR A 90 -12.94 -4.32 7.35
N ASN A 91 -13.37 -3.20 7.93
CA ASN A 91 -14.66 -2.59 7.67
C ASN A 91 -14.45 -1.24 6.99
N LEU A 92 -15.26 -0.99 5.98
CA LEU A 92 -15.16 0.19 5.14
C LEU A 92 -16.54 0.83 5.05
N PHE A 93 -16.66 2.08 5.46
CA PHE A 93 -17.92 2.78 5.46
C PHE A 93 -17.75 4.27 5.18
N GLU A 94 -18.78 4.87 4.63
CA GLU A 94 -18.90 6.31 4.44
C GLU A 94 -19.65 6.91 5.63
N ILE A 95 -19.23 8.10 6.06
CA ILE A 95 -19.95 8.87 7.09
C ILE A 95 -20.72 9.98 6.38
N ILE A 96 -22.05 9.91 6.47
CA ILE A 96 -22.98 10.89 5.91
C ILE A 96 -23.86 11.41 7.05
N ASP A 97 -23.88 12.72 7.28
CA ASP A 97 -24.63 13.35 8.36
C ASP A 97 -24.37 12.72 9.74
N GLY A 98 -23.11 12.38 10.00
CA GLY A 98 -22.67 11.74 11.24
C GLY A 98 -23.06 10.27 11.41
N LYS A 99 -23.67 9.63 10.39
CA LYS A 99 -24.06 8.22 10.41
C LYS A 99 -23.18 7.39 9.49
N SER A 100 -22.76 6.22 9.98
CA SER A 100 -22.02 5.25 9.18
C SER A 100 -22.94 4.56 8.18
N ARG A 101 -22.48 4.40 6.95
CA ARG A 101 -23.14 3.63 5.90
C ARG A 101 -22.14 2.71 5.24
N ASP A 102 -22.42 1.41 5.23
CA ASP A 102 -21.61 0.43 4.53
C ASP A 102 -21.64 0.69 3.02
N LEU A 103 -20.51 0.45 2.37
CA LEU A 103 -20.41 0.59 0.92
C LEU A 103 -20.95 -0.65 0.20
N SER A 104 -21.83 -0.41 -0.76
CA SER A 104 -22.26 -1.45 -1.69
C SER A 104 -21.13 -1.85 -2.65
N ALA A 105 -21.24 -3.03 -3.28
CA ALA A 105 -20.27 -3.51 -4.27
C ALA A 105 -20.07 -2.51 -5.44
N ASN A 106 -21.13 -1.84 -5.89
CA ASN A 106 -21.04 -0.83 -6.94
C ASN A 106 -20.32 0.44 -6.48
N GLN A 107 -20.55 0.87 -5.25
CA GLN A 107 -19.85 2.02 -4.68
C GLN A 107 -18.36 1.72 -4.47
N LEU A 108 -18.02 0.47 -4.11
CA LEU A 108 -16.64 0.05 -3.90
C LEU A 108 -15.74 0.32 -5.12
N VAL A 109 -16.26 0.12 -6.32
CA VAL A 109 -15.55 0.31 -7.59
C VAL A 109 -15.79 1.67 -8.25
N ALA A 110 -16.58 2.53 -7.61
CA ALA A 110 -16.86 3.87 -8.13
C ALA A 110 -15.63 4.80 -7.96
N PRO A 111 -15.35 5.66 -8.95
CA PRO A 111 -14.31 6.67 -8.84
C PRO A 111 -14.60 7.68 -7.72
N ILE A 112 -13.56 8.09 -7.01
CA ILE A 112 -13.63 9.11 -5.96
C ILE A 112 -13.25 10.45 -6.58
N ALA A 113 -14.09 11.47 -6.36
CA ALA A 113 -13.80 12.86 -6.76
C ALA A 113 -13.36 12.99 -8.23
N GLY A 114 -13.90 12.20 -9.15
CA GLY A 114 -13.54 12.22 -10.58
C GLY A 114 -12.09 11.78 -10.89
N THR A 115 -11.40 11.15 -9.93
CA THR A 115 -10.02 10.70 -10.05
C THR A 115 -9.92 9.26 -10.54
N ASP A 116 -8.70 8.71 -10.62
CA ASP A 116 -8.48 7.29 -10.92
C ASP A 116 -8.61 6.40 -9.68
N LEU A 117 -8.70 6.98 -8.48
CA LEU A 117 -8.90 6.25 -7.24
C LEU A 117 -10.34 5.80 -7.08
N THR A 118 -10.52 4.61 -6.52
CA THR A 118 -11.80 4.05 -6.10
C THR A 118 -11.77 3.74 -4.60
N TYR A 119 -12.93 3.43 -4.01
CA TYR A 119 -12.97 2.99 -2.61
C TYR A 119 -12.27 1.64 -2.42
N GLU A 120 -12.26 0.77 -3.44
CA GLU A 120 -11.49 -0.46 -3.46
C GLU A 120 -9.98 -0.19 -3.28
N ASP A 121 -9.48 0.86 -3.96
CA ASP A 121 -8.09 1.27 -3.86
C ASP A 121 -7.72 1.79 -2.48
N LEU A 122 -8.55 2.67 -1.91
CA LEU A 122 -8.31 3.23 -0.59
C LEU A 122 -8.34 2.17 0.52
N SER A 123 -9.15 1.14 0.34
CA SER A 123 -9.29 0.07 1.33
C SER A 123 -8.08 -0.85 1.41
N LEU A 124 -7.24 -0.89 0.35
CA LEU A 124 -6.12 -1.83 0.23
C LEU A 124 -6.53 -3.27 0.61
N ARG A 125 -7.80 -3.63 0.34
CA ARG A 125 -8.42 -4.87 0.81
C ARG A 125 -7.72 -6.14 0.34
N PHE A 126 -6.99 -6.08 -0.75
CA PHE A 126 -6.20 -7.19 -1.28
C PHE A 126 -5.06 -7.61 -0.34
N PHE A 127 -4.61 -6.77 0.59
CA PHE A 127 -3.66 -7.19 1.65
C PHE A 127 -4.24 -8.21 2.63
N TYR A 128 -5.57 -8.41 2.63
CA TYR A 128 -6.27 -9.40 3.45
C TYR A 128 -6.63 -10.68 2.66
N TRP A 129 -6.32 -10.71 1.36
CA TRP A 129 -6.61 -11.91 0.57
C TRP A 129 -5.66 -13.04 0.97
N PRO A 130 -6.17 -14.29 1.07
CA PRO A 130 -5.39 -15.42 1.55
C PRO A 130 -4.33 -15.88 0.54
N ASN A 131 -3.38 -16.68 1.06
CA ASN A 131 -2.40 -17.41 0.26
C ASN A 131 -1.54 -16.52 -0.68
N PRO A 132 -0.95 -15.41 -0.19
CA PRO A 132 -0.03 -14.63 -0.99
C PRO A 132 1.19 -15.48 -1.39
N LYS A 133 1.78 -15.19 -2.55
CA LYS A 133 2.92 -15.92 -3.09
C LYS A 133 4.08 -14.96 -3.32
N LEU A 134 5.26 -15.30 -2.78
CA LEU A 134 6.49 -14.58 -3.09
C LEU A 134 6.96 -14.99 -4.50
N GLU A 135 7.06 -14.03 -5.43
CA GLU A 135 7.58 -14.26 -6.79
C GLU A 135 9.07 -13.92 -6.94
N GLY A 136 9.71 -13.44 -5.86
CA GLY A 136 11.11 -13.07 -5.86
C GLY A 136 11.33 -11.63 -5.41
N SER A 137 12.49 -11.07 -5.80
CA SER A 137 12.85 -9.68 -5.53
C SER A 137 13.04 -8.94 -6.86
N GLU A 138 12.55 -7.71 -6.92
CA GLU A 138 12.72 -6.80 -8.06
C GLU A 138 13.13 -5.41 -7.55
N ASP A 139 13.87 -4.66 -8.37
CA ASP A 139 14.19 -3.27 -8.09
C ASP A 139 13.01 -2.36 -8.47
N VAL A 140 12.64 -1.46 -7.57
CA VAL A 140 11.62 -0.42 -7.80
C VAL A 140 12.23 0.93 -7.48
N GLY A 141 12.58 1.67 -8.51
CA GLY A 141 13.19 3.00 -8.35
C GLY A 141 14.53 2.99 -7.61
N GLY A 142 15.37 1.98 -7.85
CA GLY A 142 16.67 1.80 -7.21
C GLY A 142 16.59 1.19 -5.79
N GLN A 143 15.43 0.65 -5.42
CA GLN A 143 15.20 0.06 -4.09
C GLN A 143 14.84 -1.43 -4.22
N PRO A 144 15.51 -2.35 -3.48
CA PRO A 144 15.19 -3.77 -3.51
C PRO A 144 13.83 -4.03 -2.84
N CYS A 145 12.96 -4.72 -3.56
CA CYS A 145 11.60 -5.01 -3.11
C CYS A 145 11.23 -6.47 -3.32
N TYR A 146 10.59 -7.07 -2.34
CA TYR A 146 9.89 -8.34 -2.52
C TYR A 146 8.69 -8.13 -3.43
N LYS A 147 8.55 -8.96 -4.46
CA LYS A 147 7.37 -9.00 -5.32
C LYS A 147 6.44 -10.10 -4.84
N ILE A 148 5.24 -9.71 -4.45
CA ILE A 148 4.23 -10.63 -3.90
C ILE A 148 3.01 -10.61 -4.80
N ARG A 149 2.57 -11.79 -5.22
CA ARG A 149 1.33 -12.02 -5.94
C ARG A 149 0.22 -12.40 -4.97
N ILE A 150 -0.97 -11.83 -5.16
CA ILE A 150 -2.16 -12.09 -4.38
C ILE A 150 -3.32 -12.32 -5.34
N ASP A 151 -3.95 -13.50 -5.24
CA ASP A 151 -5.09 -13.88 -6.07
C ASP A 151 -6.39 -13.57 -5.32
N LYS A 152 -7.41 -13.02 -6.01
CA LYS A 152 -8.70 -12.69 -5.41
C LYS A 152 -9.45 -13.95 -4.96
N PRO A 153 -9.99 -14.00 -3.73
CA PRO A 153 -10.85 -15.09 -3.31
C PRO A 153 -12.15 -15.14 -4.10
N HIS A 154 -12.68 -16.33 -4.31
CA HIS A 154 -13.99 -16.51 -4.94
C HIS A 154 -15.08 -15.70 -4.22
N ASN A 155 -16.05 -15.19 -4.98
CA ASN A 155 -17.18 -14.38 -4.48
C ASN A 155 -16.79 -13.09 -3.75
N THR A 156 -15.57 -12.61 -3.92
CA THR A 156 -15.13 -11.32 -3.40
C THR A 156 -15.47 -10.23 -4.43
N PRO A 157 -16.25 -9.19 -4.08
CA PRO A 157 -16.54 -8.10 -5.01
C PRO A 157 -15.26 -7.30 -5.30
N GLY A 158 -15.21 -6.60 -6.42
CA GLY A 158 -14.08 -5.76 -6.83
C GLY A 158 -13.63 -6.05 -8.27
N ARG A 159 -12.82 -5.15 -8.81
CA ARG A 159 -12.35 -5.20 -10.21
C ARG A 159 -11.06 -6.00 -10.40
N TYR A 160 -10.24 -6.11 -9.35
CA TYR A 160 -8.98 -6.84 -9.41
C TYR A 160 -9.19 -8.33 -9.23
N GLU A 161 -8.56 -9.14 -10.09
CA GLU A 161 -8.49 -10.60 -9.95
C GLU A 161 -7.13 -11.04 -9.41
N VAL A 162 -6.08 -10.33 -9.81
CA VAL A 162 -4.72 -10.53 -9.32
C VAL A 162 -4.13 -9.19 -8.95
N VAL A 163 -3.46 -9.14 -7.81
CA VAL A 163 -2.72 -7.95 -7.38
C VAL A 163 -1.26 -8.35 -7.15
N TYR A 164 -0.35 -7.55 -7.68
CA TYR A 164 1.07 -7.63 -7.36
C TYR A 164 1.43 -6.46 -6.46
N VAL A 165 2.16 -6.75 -5.38
CA VAL A 165 2.65 -5.75 -4.44
C VAL A 165 4.16 -5.86 -4.34
N TRP A 166 4.85 -4.74 -4.48
CA TRP A 166 6.29 -4.63 -4.23
C TRP A 166 6.48 -3.98 -2.86
N VAL A 167 7.08 -4.73 -1.95
CA VAL A 167 7.34 -4.30 -0.57
C VAL A 167 8.84 -4.14 -0.38
N HIS A 168 9.29 -2.97 0.05
CA HIS A 168 10.70 -2.67 0.30
C HIS A 168 11.28 -3.65 1.32
N GLU A 169 12.37 -4.34 0.97
CA GLU A 169 12.92 -5.43 1.78
C GLU A 169 13.34 -5.01 3.20
N LYS A 170 13.89 -3.82 3.34
CA LYS A 170 14.39 -3.32 4.63
C LYS A 170 13.33 -2.60 5.46
N PHE A 171 12.47 -1.81 4.82
CA PHE A 171 11.54 -0.92 5.53
C PHE A 171 10.11 -1.45 5.62
N GLY A 172 9.79 -2.53 4.90
CA GLY A 172 8.45 -3.13 4.92
C GLY A 172 7.34 -2.24 4.35
N ALA A 173 7.67 -1.13 3.70
CA ALA A 173 6.70 -0.25 3.07
C ALA A 173 6.39 -0.72 1.64
N PHE A 174 5.13 -0.64 1.21
CA PHE A 174 4.84 -0.87 -0.21
C PHE A 174 5.37 0.28 -1.06
N MET A 175 6.00 -0.07 -2.18
CA MET A 175 6.58 0.88 -3.14
C MET A 175 5.77 0.95 -4.42
N LYS A 176 5.15 -0.17 -4.80
CA LYS A 176 4.38 -0.29 -6.03
C LYS A 176 3.28 -1.33 -5.87
N ILE A 177 2.15 -1.10 -6.53
CA ILE A 177 1.04 -2.05 -6.61
C ILE A 177 0.53 -2.08 -8.04
N ARG A 178 0.21 -3.27 -8.56
CA ARG A 178 -0.45 -3.47 -9.84
C ARG A 178 -1.67 -4.35 -9.71
N GLY A 179 -2.82 -3.84 -10.13
CA GLY A 179 -4.08 -4.58 -10.16
C GLY A 179 -4.44 -5.01 -11.58
N HIS A 180 -4.71 -6.30 -11.76
CA HIS A 180 -5.03 -6.93 -13.03
C HIS A 180 -6.44 -7.51 -13.05
N ASN A 181 -7.05 -7.56 -14.25
CA ASN A 181 -8.35 -8.20 -14.47
C ASN A 181 -8.21 -9.72 -14.66
N SER A 182 -9.34 -10.42 -14.87
CA SER A 182 -9.41 -11.87 -15.08
C SER A 182 -8.69 -12.36 -16.34
N LYS A 183 -8.46 -11.49 -17.32
CA LYS A 183 -7.70 -11.80 -18.55
C LYS A 183 -6.20 -11.48 -18.41
N GLY A 184 -5.74 -11.05 -17.24
CA GLY A 184 -4.35 -10.65 -16.98
C GLY A 184 -4.01 -9.24 -17.44
N GLY A 185 -4.96 -8.47 -17.97
CA GLY A 185 -4.76 -7.09 -18.38
C GLY A 185 -4.57 -6.15 -17.19
N LEU A 186 -3.57 -5.27 -17.26
CA LEU A 186 -3.31 -4.27 -16.22
C LEU A 186 -4.45 -3.23 -16.20
N LEU A 187 -5.10 -3.08 -15.05
CA LEU A 187 -6.13 -2.08 -14.82
C LEU A 187 -5.56 -0.80 -14.21
N LYS A 188 -4.67 -0.99 -13.22
CA LYS A 188 -4.16 0.12 -12.42
C LYS A 188 -2.77 -0.15 -11.87
N GLU A 189 -1.97 0.91 -11.81
CA GLU A 189 -0.67 0.90 -11.16
C GLU A 189 -0.60 2.04 -10.14
N PHE A 190 -0.11 1.73 -8.95
CA PHE A 190 0.23 2.69 -7.90
C PHE A 190 1.74 2.70 -7.75
N GLN A 191 2.34 3.87 -7.79
CA GLN A 191 3.77 4.06 -7.63
C GLN A 191 4.04 5.10 -6.56
N VAL A 192 4.69 4.70 -5.48
CA VAL A 192 5.21 5.63 -4.47
C VAL A 192 6.40 6.37 -5.08
N GLU A 193 6.34 7.70 -5.08
CA GLU A 193 7.40 8.55 -5.62
C GLU A 193 8.22 9.21 -4.51
N ASP A 194 7.57 9.49 -3.37
CA ASP A 194 8.24 10.16 -2.25
C ASP A 194 7.57 9.80 -0.92
N ILE A 195 8.40 9.73 0.12
CA ILE A 195 7.99 9.51 1.52
C ILE A 195 8.51 10.66 2.38
N MET A 196 7.84 10.91 3.51
CA MET A 196 8.25 11.96 4.45
C MET A 196 8.24 11.44 5.88
N GLN A 197 9.12 11.97 6.69
CA GLN A 197 9.11 11.74 8.12
C GLN A 197 8.08 12.68 8.79
N VAL A 198 7.14 12.11 9.55
CA VAL A 198 6.07 12.86 10.24
C VAL A 198 6.26 12.92 11.75
N ALA A 199 7.08 12.01 12.30
CA ALA A 199 7.51 11.98 13.69
C ALA A 199 8.85 11.25 13.79
N ASP A 200 9.45 11.17 14.99
CA ASP A 200 10.70 10.43 15.18
C ASP A 200 10.52 8.97 14.73
N LYS A 201 11.34 8.53 13.77
CA LYS A 201 11.32 7.20 13.13
C LYS A 201 9.99 6.80 12.49
N VAL A 202 9.05 7.74 12.30
CA VAL A 202 7.77 7.50 11.68
C VAL A 202 7.72 8.13 10.29
N TRP A 203 7.57 7.28 9.28
CA TRP A 203 7.53 7.66 7.88
C TRP A 203 6.15 7.38 7.29
N THR A 204 5.72 8.23 6.37
CA THR A 204 4.46 8.06 5.65
C THR A 204 4.60 8.50 4.20
N LEU A 205 3.58 8.24 3.41
CA LEU A 205 3.47 8.65 2.04
C LEU A 205 3.48 10.18 1.93
N ARG A 206 4.35 10.73 1.08
CA ARG A 206 4.34 12.13 0.65
C ARG A 206 3.75 12.28 -0.74
N LYS A 207 4.19 11.44 -1.68
CA LYS A 207 3.73 11.51 -3.07
C LYS A 207 3.56 10.12 -3.66
N MET A 208 2.44 9.91 -4.32
CA MET A 208 2.12 8.69 -5.05
C MET A 208 1.43 9.04 -6.36
N GLN A 209 1.72 8.28 -7.37
CA GLN A 209 1.03 8.35 -8.65
C GLN A 209 0.15 7.12 -8.83
N VAL A 210 -1.07 7.34 -9.31
CA VAL A 210 -2.03 6.27 -9.64
C VAL A 210 -2.36 6.37 -11.12
N ALA A 211 -1.96 5.38 -11.89
CA ALA A 211 -2.20 5.32 -13.31
C ALA A 211 -3.27 4.29 -13.66
N SER A 212 -4.27 4.68 -14.45
CA SER A 212 -5.24 3.77 -15.05
C SER A 212 -4.77 3.33 -16.43
N HIS A 213 -5.00 2.07 -16.75
CA HIS A 213 -4.57 1.45 -18.02
C HIS A 213 -5.75 0.84 -18.74
N ASP A 214 -5.66 0.84 -20.06
CA ASP A 214 -6.50 0.04 -20.94
C ASP A 214 -6.05 -1.42 -20.83
N PRO A 215 -6.90 -2.34 -20.36
CA PRO A 215 -6.49 -3.70 -20.07
C PRO A 215 -6.20 -4.56 -21.31
N GLU A 216 -6.63 -4.12 -22.50
CA GLU A 216 -6.41 -4.85 -23.76
C GLU A 216 -5.09 -4.43 -24.40
N SER A 217 -4.83 -3.13 -24.46
CA SER A 217 -3.60 -2.60 -25.08
C SER A 217 -2.45 -2.39 -24.08
N GLY A 218 -2.72 -2.41 -22.77
CA GLY A 218 -1.76 -2.06 -21.72
C GLY A 218 -1.41 -0.57 -21.68
N ARG A 219 -2.00 0.26 -22.55
CA ARG A 219 -1.69 1.70 -22.64
C ARG A 219 -2.25 2.45 -21.46
N ARG A 220 -1.46 3.35 -20.89
CA ARG A 220 -1.90 4.26 -19.84
C ARG A 220 -2.95 5.24 -20.36
N ILE A 221 -4.11 5.28 -19.71
CA ILE A 221 -5.26 6.14 -20.06
C ILE A 221 -5.17 7.47 -19.35
N SER A 222 -4.87 7.44 -18.03
CA SER A 222 -4.86 8.63 -17.18
C SER A 222 -3.96 8.45 -15.97
N ILE A 223 -3.68 9.56 -15.31
CA ILE A 223 -2.88 9.62 -14.07
C ILE A 223 -3.60 10.50 -13.06
N THR A 224 -3.57 10.04 -11.82
CA THR A 224 -3.93 10.82 -10.63
C THR A 224 -2.70 10.93 -9.73
N ASP A 225 -2.32 12.15 -9.38
CA ASP A 225 -1.29 12.43 -8.37
C ASP A 225 -1.93 12.59 -6.99
N VAL A 226 -1.39 11.89 -6.00
CA VAL A 226 -1.74 12.03 -4.57
C VAL A 226 -0.54 12.65 -3.88
N THR A 227 -0.75 13.77 -3.19
CA THR A 227 0.34 14.48 -2.49
C THR A 227 -0.14 14.90 -1.12
N PHE A 228 0.67 14.65 -0.09
CA PHE A 228 0.45 15.12 1.27
C PHE A 228 1.50 16.16 1.65
N ASP A 229 1.07 17.16 2.44
CA ASP A 229 1.94 18.21 2.95
C ASP A 229 2.74 17.70 4.14
N SER A 230 3.99 18.16 4.27
CA SER A 230 4.78 17.86 5.47
C SER A 230 4.14 18.54 6.69
N PRO A 231 3.98 17.83 7.82
CA PRO A 231 3.39 18.41 9.03
C PRO A 231 4.14 19.65 9.55
N ASN A 232 5.42 19.80 9.22
CA ASN A 232 6.26 20.93 9.61
C ASN A 232 6.14 22.15 8.68
N GLN A 233 5.38 22.06 7.60
CA GLN A 233 5.12 23.16 6.66
C GLN A 233 3.81 23.90 6.94
N ALA A 234 3.29 23.86 8.17
CA ALA A 234 2.26 24.82 8.57
C ALA A 234 2.80 26.23 8.31
N LYS A 235 2.31 26.91 7.25
CA LYS A 235 2.62 28.30 7.01
C LYS A 235 2.29 29.07 8.29
N PRO A 236 3.23 29.85 8.86
CA PRO A 236 2.91 30.70 10.00
C PRO A 236 1.72 31.57 9.56
N ARG A 237 0.60 31.47 10.27
CA ARG A 237 -0.49 32.45 10.11
C ARG A 237 0.12 33.77 10.45
N GLY A 238 0.12 34.68 9.47
CA GLY A 238 0.69 36.01 9.63
C GLY A 238 0.16 36.63 10.90
N LEU A 239 1.05 36.92 11.83
CA LEU A 239 0.81 37.86 12.91
C LEU A 239 0.47 39.18 12.24
N ARG A 240 -0.76 39.62 12.31
CA ARG A 240 -1.15 41.02 12.16
C ARG A 240 -1.06 41.68 13.51
#